data_74273d545d6651af68e0017d5efc0015
#
_entry.id   74273d545d6651af68e0017d5efc0015
#
_cell.length_a   1.000
_cell.length_b   1.000
_cell.length_c   1.000
_cell.angle_alpha   90.00
_cell.angle_beta   90.00
_cell.angle_gamma   90.00
#
_symmetry.space_group_name_H-M   'P 1'
#
loop_
_entity.id
_entity.type
_entity.pdbx_description
1 polymer ?
#
loop_
_entity_poly.entity_id
_entity_poly.type
_entity_poly.pdbx_seq_one_letter_code
_entity_poly.pdbx_strand_id
1 'polypeptide(L)'
;MNTESRNSTPIEDLDRVATARTTGKPRDHTTRRWPRAIGPLIGITALVGSVLGLSCALIGPRPYRAAAALPPPLLIDLHVHTAGIGAGGSGCLISKDLENSWKFGIYLKAFDATRESLQQHGDAWLVEQIAAQVEGSTSIDQAVVLALDGAVDDQGRLDPAATEVHVPNEFLAREVARYPSLLFGASINPRRHDALERLDACAAQGAVLVKWIPSVMHIDPADERLIPFYERLKHHRLPLLTHTGQERSFTHAEDDLCDPERLRLPLKLGVTVIAAHIASTGSTDGERHTDRLARMMAEYPNLHSEISSLTQANKLGYLGEALTRPEFDGRLCYGSDFPLINTALVSPWLFSHRLTPVQIHRIDGLTNAWDRDVALKQTLGVPPEVFARTAQLLAPRLPAAAASKTQPAPAQPPRTSLRKAASSTMATPSSRALSNLDPALSPASR
;
A
#
# COMPACT_ATOMS: atom_id res chain seq x y z
N MET A 1 44.05 59.32 6.43
CA MET A 1 43.10 60.37 6.81
C MET A 1 41.92 59.64 7.44
N ASN A 2 41.99 59.51 8.72
CA ASN A 2 41.17 60.12 9.79
C ASN A 2 39.72 59.59 9.76
N THR A 3 39.09 59.07 10.78
CA THR A 3 39.29 58.94 12.26
C THR A 3 38.06 58.22 12.73
N GLU A 4 38.14 57.19 13.57
CA GLU A 4 37.78 57.17 14.99
C GLU A 4 36.33 57.54 15.28
N SER A 5 35.50 56.85 16.14
CA SER A 5 35.77 56.36 17.49
C SER A 5 34.59 55.48 17.95
N ARG A 6 34.79 54.35 18.59
CA ARG A 6 34.71 54.06 20.02
C ARG A 6 33.49 54.67 20.77
N ASN A 7 32.67 53.80 21.35
CA ASN A 7 32.57 53.73 22.81
C ASN A 7 31.90 52.46 23.32
N SER A 8 32.56 51.95 24.30
CA SER A 8 32.36 50.80 25.16
C SER A 8 31.60 51.17 26.45
N THR A 9 30.74 50.25 26.94
CA THR A 9 30.49 49.79 28.33
C THR A 9 30.45 50.85 29.47
N PRO A 10 29.97 50.58 30.72
CA PRO A 10 29.99 49.33 31.47
C PRO A 10 28.77 49.00 32.37
N ILE A 11 28.87 47.84 33.01
CA ILE A 11 28.25 47.22 34.17
C ILE A 11 28.40 48.01 35.43
N GLU A 12 27.44 47.90 36.39
CA GLU A 12 27.53 47.88 37.86
C GLU A 12 26.11 48.05 38.43
N ASP A 13 25.61 47.12 39.16
CA ASP A 13 25.83 46.65 40.51
C ASP A 13 24.90 47.36 41.52
N LEU A 14 24.18 46.63 42.33
CA LEU A 14 24.03 46.82 43.75
C LEU A 14 22.86 46.07 44.38
N ASP A 15 23.26 45.08 45.14
CA ASP A 15 22.55 44.59 46.31
C ASP A 15 22.07 45.69 47.26
N ARG A 16 20.89 45.54 47.84
CA ARG A 16 20.61 45.93 49.22
C ARG A 16 19.43 45.15 49.84
N VAL A 17 19.80 44.41 50.81
CA VAL A 17 19.13 43.84 51.95
C VAL A 17 18.28 44.89 52.70
N ALA A 18 17.07 44.51 53.09
CA ALA A 18 16.44 45.00 54.31
C ALA A 18 15.45 43.99 54.89
N THR A 19 15.84 43.45 56.00
CA THR A 19 15.05 42.70 56.99
C THR A 19 13.96 43.53 57.62
N ALA A 20 12.73 42.98 57.73
CA ALA A 20 11.78 43.37 58.75
C ALA A 20 11.03 42.17 59.28
N ARG A 21 11.34 41.78 60.55
CA ARG A 21 10.54 40.93 61.35
C ARG A 21 9.27 41.67 61.80
N THR A 22 8.11 41.02 61.68
CA THR A 22 7.00 41.26 62.58
C THR A 22 6.27 39.95 62.89
N THR A 23 6.10 39.74 64.12
CA THR A 23 5.40 38.77 64.98
C THR A 23 3.91 38.70 64.62
N GLY A 24 3.34 37.48 64.65
CA GLY A 24 1.94 37.45 64.97
C GLY A 24 1.09 36.25 64.53
N LYS A 25 0.85 35.34 65.44
CA LYS A 25 -0.33 34.47 65.65
C LYS A 25 -0.59 33.25 64.75
N PRO A 26 -0.92 32.12 65.37
CA PRO A 26 -1.26 30.88 64.68
C PRO A 26 -2.65 30.95 64.05
N ARG A 27 -2.76 30.56 62.82
CA ARG A 27 -4.05 30.40 62.13
C ARG A 27 -4.46 28.93 62.09
N ASP A 28 -5.61 28.76 62.60
CA ASP A 28 -6.57 27.67 62.65
C ASP A 28 -6.56 26.75 61.40
N HIS A 29 -6.60 25.44 61.65
CA HIS A 29 -6.82 24.42 60.67
C HIS A 29 -8.26 24.40 60.20
N THR A 30 -8.59 25.21 59.16
CA THR A 30 -9.86 25.06 58.45
C THR A 30 -9.69 24.09 57.32
N THR A 31 -10.37 22.97 57.46
CA THR A 31 -10.64 21.94 56.44
C THR A 31 -10.98 22.55 55.10
N ARG A 32 -10.08 22.39 54.09
CA ARG A 32 -10.34 22.70 52.69
C ARG A 32 -11.42 21.77 52.17
N ARG A 33 -12.66 22.27 52.09
CA ARG A 33 -13.74 21.61 51.33
C ARG A 33 -13.38 21.65 49.86
N TRP A 34 -13.21 20.49 49.24
CA TRP A 34 -13.09 20.34 47.78
C TRP A 34 -14.39 20.84 47.11
N PRO A 35 -14.30 21.55 45.98
CA PRO A 35 -15.48 22.03 45.30
C PRO A 35 -16.32 20.84 44.79
N ARG A 36 -17.63 20.86 45.09
CA ARG A 36 -18.63 19.85 44.72
C ARG A 36 -18.83 19.64 43.19
N ALA A 37 -17.99 20.24 42.34
CA ALA A 37 -18.09 20.16 40.87
C ALA A 37 -17.32 18.98 40.24
N ILE A 38 -16.57 18.19 41.00
CA ILE A 38 -15.78 17.05 40.45
C ILE A 38 -16.62 15.78 40.31
N GLY A 39 -17.69 15.62 41.09
CA GLY A 39 -18.58 14.46 41.03
C GLY A 39 -19.26 14.23 39.69
N PRO A 40 -19.85 15.26 39.05
CA PRO A 40 -20.49 15.08 37.75
C PRO A 40 -19.51 14.80 36.62
N LEU A 41 -18.26 15.30 36.67
CA LEU A 41 -17.25 15.03 35.64
C LEU A 41 -16.81 13.55 35.60
N ILE A 42 -16.64 12.95 36.78
CA ILE A 42 -16.29 11.52 36.91
C ILE A 42 -17.47 10.65 36.47
N GLY A 43 -18.69 11.06 36.74
CA GLY A 43 -19.91 10.37 36.26
C GLY A 43 -20.05 10.40 34.76
N ILE A 44 -19.73 11.52 34.11
CA ILE A 44 -19.80 11.68 32.63
C ILE A 44 -18.72 10.86 31.95
N THR A 45 -17.48 10.84 32.46
CA THR A 45 -16.39 10.02 31.90
C THR A 45 -16.66 8.52 32.08
N ALA A 46 -17.22 8.09 33.19
CA ALA A 46 -17.63 6.71 33.42
C ALA A 46 -18.80 6.31 32.49
N LEU A 47 -19.77 7.20 32.28
CA LEU A 47 -20.91 6.97 31.37
C LEU A 47 -20.46 6.90 29.90
N VAL A 48 -19.59 7.81 29.47
CA VAL A 48 -19.00 7.79 28.12
C VAL A 48 -18.15 6.54 27.91
N GLY A 49 -17.35 6.15 28.87
CA GLY A 49 -16.58 4.90 28.81
C GLY A 49 -17.47 3.65 28.75
N SER A 50 -18.58 3.64 29.50
CA SER A 50 -19.54 2.54 29.48
C SER A 50 -20.36 2.49 28.19
N VAL A 51 -20.74 3.63 27.61
CA VAL A 51 -21.45 3.70 26.32
C VAL A 51 -20.53 3.29 25.18
N LEU A 52 -19.26 3.72 25.18
CA LEU A 52 -18.27 3.27 24.22
C LEU A 52 -17.98 1.77 24.36
N GLY A 53 -17.84 1.26 25.58
CA GLY A 53 -17.65 -0.16 25.86
C GLY A 53 -18.86 -1.02 25.43
N LEU A 54 -20.07 -0.53 25.66
CA LEU A 54 -21.30 -1.21 25.26
C LEU A 54 -21.51 -1.16 23.74
N SER A 55 -21.17 -0.05 23.09
CA SER A 55 -21.20 0.07 21.62
C SER A 55 -20.17 -0.87 20.97
N CYS A 56 -18.99 -1.02 21.55
CA CYS A 56 -18.01 -2.01 21.09
C CYS A 56 -18.47 -3.46 21.30
N ALA A 57 -19.24 -3.72 22.36
CA ALA A 57 -19.79 -5.05 22.64
C ALA A 57 -21.00 -5.40 21.74
N LEU A 58 -21.79 -4.40 21.33
CA LEU A 58 -22.95 -4.57 20.43
C LEU A 58 -22.54 -4.63 18.95
N ILE A 59 -21.39 -4.03 18.57
CA ILE A 59 -20.76 -4.21 17.26
C ILE A 59 -19.74 -5.35 17.41
N GLY A 60 -20.23 -6.54 17.71
CA GLY A 60 -19.38 -7.72 17.85
C GLY A 60 -18.49 -7.91 16.61
N PRO A 61 -17.24 -8.38 16.78
CA PRO A 61 -16.36 -8.66 15.66
C PRO A 61 -17.06 -9.66 14.74
N ARG A 62 -17.13 -9.33 13.45
CA ARG A 62 -17.61 -10.31 12.47
C ARG A 62 -16.68 -11.53 12.55
N PRO A 63 -17.21 -12.75 12.70
CA PRO A 63 -16.38 -13.93 12.82
C PRO A 63 -15.47 -14.01 11.60
N TYR A 64 -14.16 -14.16 11.83
CA TYR A 64 -13.20 -14.52 10.80
C TYR A 64 -13.69 -15.81 10.13
N ARG A 65 -14.08 -15.71 8.87
CA ARG A 65 -14.31 -16.88 8.04
C ARG A 65 -12.93 -17.32 7.58
N ALA A 66 -12.41 -18.42 8.13
CA ALA A 66 -11.25 -19.06 7.57
C ALA A 66 -11.54 -19.31 6.08
N ALA A 67 -10.81 -18.63 5.20
CA ALA A 67 -10.91 -18.92 3.77
C ALA A 67 -10.55 -20.39 3.57
N ALA A 68 -11.39 -21.11 2.80
CA ALA A 68 -11.05 -22.45 2.38
C ALA A 68 -9.68 -22.40 1.70
N ALA A 69 -8.76 -23.27 2.13
CA ALA A 69 -7.43 -23.36 1.59
C ALA A 69 -7.51 -23.79 0.11
N LEU A 70 -7.55 -22.81 -0.77
CA LEU A 70 -7.13 -23.01 -2.16
C LEU A 70 -5.60 -23.14 -2.14
N PRO A 71 -5.00 -23.93 -3.07
CA PRO A 71 -3.56 -23.86 -3.24
C PRO A 71 -3.18 -22.39 -3.39
N PRO A 72 -2.19 -21.89 -2.64
CA PRO A 72 -1.94 -20.47 -2.58
C PRO A 72 -1.64 -19.97 -4.00
N PRO A 73 -2.43 -19.03 -4.54
CA PRO A 73 -2.04 -18.35 -5.75
C PRO A 73 -0.73 -17.62 -5.45
N LEU A 74 0.14 -17.49 -6.46
CA LEU A 74 1.35 -16.70 -6.36
C LEU A 74 0.98 -15.30 -5.83
N LEU A 75 1.44 -14.96 -4.62
CA LEU A 75 1.15 -13.69 -3.99
C LEU A 75 2.32 -12.76 -4.20
N ILE A 76 2.09 -11.72 -4.99
CA ILE A 76 3.09 -10.69 -5.32
C ILE A 76 2.67 -9.37 -4.70
N ASP A 77 3.59 -8.75 -3.96
CA ASP A 77 3.47 -7.33 -3.60
C ASP A 77 3.94 -6.46 -4.76
N LEU A 78 3.05 -5.64 -5.34
CA LEU A 78 3.41 -4.82 -6.52
C LEU A 78 3.99 -3.44 -6.16
N HIS A 79 4.05 -3.05 -4.88
CA HIS A 79 4.37 -1.70 -4.47
C HIS A 79 5.38 -1.68 -3.31
N VAL A 80 6.65 -1.89 -3.65
CA VAL A 80 7.75 -1.93 -2.68
C VAL A 80 8.81 -0.91 -3.09
N HIS A 81 9.02 0.11 -2.26
CA HIS A 81 10.06 1.09 -2.49
C HIS A 81 11.42 0.62 -1.98
N THR A 82 12.47 1.12 -2.61
CA THR A 82 13.82 1.15 -2.11
C THR A 82 14.36 2.59 -2.18
N ALA A 83 15.50 2.83 -1.59
CA ALA A 83 16.16 4.13 -1.60
C ALA A 83 17.69 3.96 -1.61
N GLY A 84 18.40 5.05 -1.72
CA GLY A 84 19.87 5.05 -1.60
C GLY A 84 20.39 6.47 -1.50
N ILE A 85 21.60 6.61 -0.97
CA ILE A 85 22.28 7.89 -0.75
C ILE A 85 23.45 8.09 -1.72
N GLY A 86 23.56 7.26 -2.78
CA GLY A 86 24.67 7.23 -3.72
C GLY A 86 25.85 6.38 -3.25
N ALA A 87 25.72 5.67 -2.11
CA ALA A 87 26.78 4.85 -1.55
C ALA A 87 27.03 3.61 -2.41
N GLY A 88 28.31 3.22 -2.51
CA GLY A 88 28.72 2.09 -3.35
C GLY A 88 28.60 2.33 -4.86
N GLY A 89 28.47 3.59 -5.29
CA GLY A 89 28.36 3.94 -6.71
C GLY A 89 27.04 3.57 -7.36
N SER A 90 25.95 3.52 -6.59
CA SER A 90 24.59 3.18 -7.04
C SER A 90 24.01 4.18 -8.05
N GLY A 91 24.42 5.45 -7.97
CA GLY A 91 23.81 6.56 -8.68
C GLY A 91 22.49 7.04 -8.06
N CYS A 92 22.09 6.48 -6.91
CA CYS A 92 20.94 6.97 -6.15
C CYS A 92 21.18 8.40 -5.65
N LEU A 93 20.10 9.15 -5.46
CA LEU A 93 20.14 10.51 -4.96
C LEU A 93 19.01 10.76 -3.97
N ILE A 94 19.33 11.49 -2.91
CA ILE A 94 18.34 12.11 -2.01
C ILE A 94 18.66 13.59 -1.90
N SER A 95 17.64 14.46 -2.06
CA SER A 95 17.82 15.90 -1.94
C SER A 95 18.20 16.31 -0.51
N LYS A 96 18.91 17.43 -0.41
CA LYS A 96 19.26 18.02 0.90
C LYS A 96 18.03 18.35 1.75
N ASP A 97 16.94 18.77 1.11
CA ASP A 97 15.70 19.13 1.81
C ASP A 97 15.04 17.92 2.45
N LEU A 98 14.94 16.81 1.71
CA LEU A 98 14.43 15.56 2.29
C LEU A 98 15.40 15.00 3.34
N GLU A 99 16.71 15.02 3.09
CA GLU A 99 17.74 14.54 3.99
C GLU A 99 17.73 15.28 5.35
N ASN A 100 17.46 16.59 5.33
CA ASN A 100 17.36 17.42 6.53
C ASN A 100 15.97 17.39 7.18
N SER A 101 14.98 16.76 6.54
CA SER A 101 13.64 16.66 7.08
C SER A 101 13.54 15.54 8.14
N TRP A 102 12.59 15.67 9.06
CA TRP A 102 12.27 14.61 10.02
C TRP A 102 11.79 13.31 9.34
N LYS A 103 11.27 13.40 8.12
CA LYS A 103 10.80 12.26 7.31
C LYS A 103 11.94 11.29 7.00
N PHE A 104 13.14 11.80 6.70
CA PHE A 104 14.29 10.96 6.36
C PHE A 104 14.66 9.97 7.47
N GLY A 105 14.68 10.44 8.73
CA GLY A 105 14.92 9.56 9.88
C GLY A 105 13.85 8.48 10.05
N ILE A 106 12.58 8.80 9.74
CA ILE A 106 11.49 7.82 9.77
C ILE A 106 11.68 6.77 8.67
N TYR A 107 12.06 7.19 7.45
CA TYR A 107 12.28 6.26 6.35
C TYR A 107 13.45 5.33 6.61
N LEU A 108 14.59 5.86 7.08
CA LEU A 108 15.72 5.02 7.47
C LEU A 108 15.30 3.97 8.50
N LYS A 109 14.58 4.39 9.54
CA LYS A 109 14.07 3.47 10.56
C LYS A 109 13.09 2.44 9.98
N ALA A 110 12.24 2.84 9.03
CA ALA A 110 11.29 1.94 8.38
C ALA A 110 11.98 0.87 7.52
N PHE A 111 13.14 1.21 6.95
CA PHE A 111 14.02 0.27 6.25
C PHE A 111 14.91 -0.56 7.20
N ASP A 112 14.84 -0.33 8.50
CA ASP A 112 15.79 -0.87 9.49
C ASP A 112 17.25 -0.52 9.13
N ALA A 113 17.47 0.70 8.69
CA ALA A 113 18.75 1.23 8.22
C ALA A 113 19.15 2.52 8.94
N THR A 114 20.43 2.82 8.90
CA THR A 114 20.98 4.12 9.27
C THR A 114 21.82 4.67 8.11
N ARG A 115 22.13 5.97 8.15
CA ARG A 115 23.03 6.56 7.16
C ARG A 115 24.39 5.85 7.16
N GLU A 116 24.91 5.54 8.35
CA GLU A 116 26.18 4.87 8.55
C GLU A 116 26.16 3.46 7.95
N SER A 117 25.07 2.70 8.13
CA SER A 117 24.94 1.37 7.52
C SER A 117 24.94 1.45 5.99
N LEU A 118 24.24 2.43 5.40
CA LEU A 118 24.26 2.64 3.95
C LEU A 118 25.66 3.07 3.45
N GLN A 119 26.35 3.94 4.17
CA GLN A 119 27.72 4.33 3.83
C GLN A 119 28.70 3.17 3.90
N GLN A 120 28.54 2.29 4.88
CA GLN A 120 29.42 1.15 5.11
C GLN A 120 29.20 0.03 4.10
N HIS A 121 27.94 -0.30 3.79
CA HIS A 121 27.56 -1.48 2.99
C HIS A 121 27.19 -1.13 1.55
N GLY A 122 26.96 0.15 1.25
CA GLY A 122 26.43 0.60 -0.04
C GLY A 122 24.91 0.45 -0.16
N ASP A 123 24.31 1.14 -1.14
CA ASP A 123 22.85 1.12 -1.33
C ASP A 123 22.32 -0.26 -1.77
N ALA A 124 23.14 -1.09 -2.42
CA ALA A 124 22.81 -2.46 -2.81
C ALA A 124 22.41 -3.34 -1.60
N TRP A 125 22.99 -3.06 -0.43
CA TRP A 125 22.66 -3.75 0.81
C TRP A 125 21.17 -3.60 1.18
N LEU A 126 20.56 -2.44 0.87
CA LEU A 126 19.14 -2.25 1.16
C LEU A 126 18.25 -3.17 0.30
N VAL A 127 18.60 -3.39 -0.97
CA VAL A 127 17.92 -4.34 -1.83
C VAL A 127 18.07 -5.77 -1.31
N GLU A 128 19.27 -6.13 -0.82
CA GLU A 128 19.53 -7.42 -0.16
C GLU A 128 18.66 -7.61 1.10
N GLN A 129 18.52 -6.57 1.94
CA GLN A 129 17.65 -6.64 3.13
C GLN A 129 16.18 -6.83 2.75
N ILE A 130 15.70 -6.15 1.68
CA ILE A 130 14.35 -6.36 1.15
C ILE A 130 14.17 -7.82 0.69
N ALA A 131 15.14 -8.36 -0.06
CA ALA A 131 15.11 -9.75 -0.51
C ALA A 131 15.03 -10.74 0.66
N ALA A 132 15.89 -10.57 1.66
CA ALA A 132 15.90 -11.41 2.86
C ALA A 132 14.57 -11.37 3.62
N GLN A 133 13.94 -10.19 3.73
CA GLN A 133 12.63 -10.05 4.37
C GLN A 133 11.51 -10.72 3.55
N VAL A 134 11.52 -10.60 2.21
CA VAL A 134 10.55 -11.27 1.32
C VAL A 134 10.72 -12.79 1.41
N GLU A 135 11.94 -13.31 1.36
CA GLU A 135 12.26 -14.73 1.49
C GLU A 135 11.86 -15.30 2.87
N GLY A 136 11.95 -14.47 3.91
CA GLY A 136 11.52 -14.81 5.26
C GLY A 136 10.01 -14.70 5.48
N SER A 137 9.22 -14.20 4.52
CA SER A 137 7.77 -14.10 4.62
C SER A 137 7.09 -15.44 4.39
N THR A 138 6.04 -15.70 5.14
CA THR A 138 5.14 -16.85 4.93
C THR A 138 3.90 -16.49 4.13
N SER A 139 3.73 -15.20 3.82
CA SER A 139 2.51 -14.66 3.21
C SER A 139 2.68 -14.24 1.77
N ILE A 140 3.87 -13.80 1.35
CA ILE A 140 4.14 -13.39 -0.04
C ILE A 140 5.24 -14.25 -0.65
N ASP A 141 5.18 -14.44 -1.97
CA ASP A 141 6.18 -15.18 -2.74
C ASP A 141 7.23 -14.24 -3.35
N GLN A 142 6.80 -13.07 -3.82
CA GLN A 142 7.66 -12.12 -4.51
C GLN A 142 7.23 -10.67 -4.25
N ALA A 143 8.15 -9.73 -4.47
CA ALA A 143 7.91 -8.30 -4.37
C ALA A 143 8.46 -7.55 -5.58
N VAL A 144 7.67 -6.61 -6.13
CA VAL A 144 8.13 -5.69 -7.17
C VAL A 144 8.81 -4.51 -6.50
N VAL A 145 10.13 -4.48 -6.57
CA VAL A 145 10.92 -3.34 -6.07
C VAL A 145 10.96 -2.26 -7.14
N LEU A 146 10.64 -1.03 -6.75
CA LEU A 146 10.40 0.09 -7.65
C LEU A 146 11.63 0.99 -7.75
N ALA A 147 12.10 1.24 -8.96
CA ALA A 147 12.94 2.38 -9.27
C ALA A 147 12.15 3.68 -9.08
N LEU A 148 12.85 4.80 -9.02
CA LEU A 148 12.23 6.12 -8.99
C LEU A 148 13.05 7.08 -9.83
N ASP A 149 12.45 7.54 -10.91
CA ASP A 149 13.04 8.60 -11.72
C ASP A 149 12.68 9.98 -11.16
N GLY A 150 13.43 11.00 -11.52
CA GLY A 150 13.26 12.35 -11.00
C GLY A 150 12.58 13.31 -11.96
N ALA A 151 12.57 14.58 -11.59
CA ALA A 151 12.23 15.69 -12.46
C ALA A 151 13.27 15.83 -13.58
N VAL A 152 12.86 16.45 -14.68
CA VAL A 152 13.75 16.68 -15.83
C VAL A 152 13.82 18.15 -16.19
N ASP A 153 15.00 18.58 -16.66
CA ASP A 153 15.25 19.93 -17.18
C ASP A 153 14.59 20.15 -18.56
N ASP A 154 14.71 21.36 -19.10
CA ASP A 154 14.16 21.72 -20.41
C ASP A 154 14.79 20.94 -21.57
N GLN A 155 15.95 20.32 -21.36
CA GLN A 155 16.62 19.46 -22.35
C GLN A 155 16.24 17.96 -22.17
N GLY A 156 15.32 17.65 -21.27
CA GLY A 156 14.90 16.27 -20.98
C GLY A 156 15.96 15.43 -20.27
N ARG A 157 16.88 16.04 -19.52
CA ARG A 157 17.86 15.35 -18.67
C ARG A 157 17.36 15.37 -17.23
N LEU A 158 17.81 14.40 -16.42
CA LEU A 158 17.55 14.43 -14.97
C LEU A 158 18.02 15.77 -14.40
N ASP A 159 17.15 16.44 -13.69
CA ASP A 159 17.47 17.63 -12.90
C ASP A 159 17.66 17.25 -11.42
N PRO A 160 18.90 17.09 -10.95
CA PRO A 160 19.16 16.73 -9.56
C PRO A 160 18.72 17.81 -8.55
N ALA A 161 18.58 19.06 -8.98
CA ALA A 161 18.17 20.16 -8.10
C ALA A 161 16.65 20.13 -7.84
N ALA A 162 15.87 19.68 -8.82
CA ALA A 162 14.41 19.53 -8.70
C ALA A 162 13.98 18.11 -8.28
N THR A 163 14.94 17.17 -8.09
CA THR A 163 14.67 15.78 -7.75
C THR A 163 14.89 15.52 -6.27
N GLU A 164 13.87 15.07 -5.56
CA GLU A 164 14.02 14.73 -4.13
C GLU A 164 14.61 13.34 -3.90
N VAL A 165 14.19 12.34 -4.67
CA VAL A 165 14.69 10.97 -4.61
C VAL A 165 14.86 10.44 -6.03
N HIS A 166 15.98 9.80 -6.28
CA HIS A 166 16.24 9.07 -7.52
C HIS A 166 16.85 7.71 -7.23
N VAL A 167 16.27 6.66 -7.79
CA VAL A 167 16.78 5.29 -7.78
C VAL A 167 16.91 4.84 -9.24
N PRO A 168 18.13 4.79 -9.80
CA PRO A 168 18.36 4.47 -11.20
C PRO A 168 17.85 3.08 -11.59
N ASN A 169 17.22 2.98 -12.76
CA ASN A 169 16.75 1.70 -13.31
C ASN A 169 17.89 0.67 -13.47
N GLU A 170 19.02 1.11 -13.97
CA GLU A 170 20.19 0.27 -14.24
C GLU A 170 20.78 -0.33 -12.97
N PHE A 171 20.79 0.47 -11.89
CA PHE A 171 21.19 -0.01 -10.56
C PHE A 171 20.20 -1.05 -10.07
N LEU A 172 18.92 -0.70 -10.04
CA LEU A 172 17.89 -1.56 -9.45
C LEU A 172 17.72 -2.86 -10.24
N ALA A 173 17.67 -2.82 -11.57
CA ALA A 173 17.57 -4.01 -12.40
C ALA A 173 18.71 -5.01 -12.14
N ARG A 174 19.95 -4.50 -12.00
CA ARG A 174 21.12 -5.31 -11.68
C ARG A 174 21.01 -5.97 -10.30
N GLU A 175 20.61 -5.21 -9.28
CA GLU A 175 20.54 -5.74 -7.93
C GLU A 175 19.39 -6.72 -7.75
N VAL A 176 18.19 -6.40 -8.28
CA VAL A 176 17.03 -7.27 -8.23
C VAL A 176 17.25 -8.62 -8.93
N ALA A 177 17.99 -8.63 -10.06
CA ALA A 177 18.30 -9.86 -10.79
C ALA A 177 19.08 -10.90 -9.97
N ARG A 178 19.66 -10.52 -8.83
CA ARG A 178 20.38 -11.42 -7.91
C ARG A 178 19.46 -12.25 -7.01
N TYR A 179 18.18 -11.85 -6.90
CA TYR A 179 17.24 -12.42 -5.93
C TYR A 179 15.96 -12.88 -6.63
N PRO A 180 15.68 -14.21 -6.69
CA PRO A 180 14.46 -14.73 -7.32
C PRO A 180 13.15 -14.27 -6.66
N SER A 181 13.23 -13.83 -5.41
CA SER A 181 12.12 -13.28 -4.63
C SER A 181 11.75 -11.85 -5.04
N LEU A 182 12.59 -11.19 -5.83
CA LEU A 182 12.37 -9.82 -6.27
C LEU A 182 12.06 -9.72 -7.76
N LEU A 183 11.20 -8.75 -8.11
CA LEU A 183 10.83 -8.38 -9.46
C LEU A 183 11.18 -6.92 -9.69
N PHE A 184 11.62 -6.58 -10.91
CA PHE A 184 12.01 -5.23 -11.26
C PHE A 184 10.80 -4.38 -11.70
N GLY A 185 10.52 -3.30 -10.96
CA GLY A 185 9.62 -2.23 -11.35
C GLY A 185 10.43 -1.02 -11.83
N ALA A 186 10.29 -0.68 -13.12
CA ALA A 186 11.00 0.46 -13.71
C ALA A 186 10.33 1.80 -13.34
N SER A 187 11.07 2.89 -13.46
CA SER A 187 10.53 4.25 -13.41
C SER A 187 11.24 5.12 -14.44
N ILE A 188 10.49 5.68 -15.36
CA ILE A 188 11.02 6.56 -16.40
C ILE A 188 10.15 7.81 -16.48
N ASN A 189 10.75 8.98 -16.32
CA ASN A 189 10.08 10.23 -16.64
C ASN A 189 9.90 10.32 -18.17
N PRO A 190 8.65 10.37 -18.68
CA PRO A 190 8.38 10.33 -20.12
C PRO A 190 8.83 11.59 -20.87
N ARG A 191 9.20 12.65 -20.12
CA ARG A 191 9.76 13.89 -20.67
C ARG A 191 11.28 13.84 -20.88
N ARG A 192 11.95 12.73 -20.51
CA ARG A 192 13.35 12.53 -20.85
C ARG A 192 13.53 12.48 -22.36
N HIS A 193 14.61 13.06 -22.84
CA HIS A 193 14.95 13.02 -24.28
C HIS A 193 15.17 11.59 -24.81
N ASP A 194 15.59 10.66 -23.92
CA ASP A 194 15.86 9.24 -24.21
C ASP A 194 14.80 8.30 -23.55
N ALA A 195 13.57 8.81 -23.30
CA ALA A 195 12.54 8.09 -22.55
C ALA A 195 12.16 6.75 -23.20
N LEU A 196 12.06 6.71 -24.53
CA LEU A 196 11.65 5.48 -25.26
C LEU A 196 12.75 4.44 -25.24
N GLU A 197 13.98 4.84 -25.44
CA GLU A 197 15.17 3.96 -25.37
C GLU A 197 15.33 3.37 -23.97
N ARG A 198 15.13 4.19 -22.92
CA ARG A 198 15.12 3.71 -21.52
C ARG A 198 14.01 2.72 -21.26
N LEU A 199 12.81 2.97 -21.79
CA LEU A 199 11.69 2.05 -21.62
C LEU A 199 11.96 0.71 -22.30
N ASP A 200 12.54 0.72 -23.51
CA ASP A 200 12.95 -0.50 -24.22
C ASP A 200 14.03 -1.27 -23.44
N ALA A 201 15.02 -0.57 -22.92
CA ALA A 201 16.08 -1.16 -22.10
C ALA A 201 15.53 -1.79 -20.81
N CYS A 202 14.64 -1.09 -20.09
CA CYS A 202 13.99 -1.62 -18.89
C CYS A 202 13.12 -2.85 -19.21
N ALA A 203 12.38 -2.82 -20.33
CA ALA A 203 11.59 -3.96 -20.77
C ALA A 203 12.44 -5.19 -21.08
N ALA A 204 13.61 -4.98 -21.73
CA ALA A 204 14.60 -6.02 -22.00
C ALA A 204 15.28 -6.57 -20.74
N GLN A 205 15.46 -5.74 -19.71
CA GLN A 205 15.99 -6.11 -18.40
C GLN A 205 14.96 -6.80 -17.48
N GLY A 206 13.74 -7.05 -17.99
CA GLY A 206 12.73 -7.80 -17.26
C GLY A 206 11.81 -6.95 -16.37
N ALA A 207 11.69 -5.65 -16.64
CA ALA A 207 10.70 -4.83 -15.94
C ALA A 207 9.29 -5.43 -16.06
N VAL A 208 8.57 -5.51 -14.95
CA VAL A 208 7.21 -6.06 -14.90
C VAL A 208 6.12 -4.97 -14.89
N LEU A 209 6.48 -3.75 -14.53
CA LEU A 209 5.63 -2.55 -14.58
C LEU A 209 6.50 -1.28 -14.65
N VAL A 210 5.87 -0.14 -14.90
CA VAL A 210 6.47 1.19 -14.76
C VAL A 210 5.78 1.94 -13.64
N LYS A 211 6.56 2.56 -12.75
CA LYS A 211 6.08 3.40 -11.63
C LYS A 211 6.24 4.88 -11.93
N TRP A 212 5.18 5.65 -11.67
CA TRP A 212 5.23 7.11 -11.62
C TRP A 212 4.74 7.64 -10.28
N ILE A 213 5.32 8.78 -9.88
CA ILE A 213 4.79 9.68 -8.86
C ILE A 213 4.68 11.05 -9.54
N PRO A 214 3.57 11.33 -10.24
CA PRO A 214 3.44 12.51 -11.11
C PRO A 214 3.76 13.82 -10.41
N SER A 215 3.33 13.97 -9.15
CA SER A 215 3.49 15.19 -8.34
C SER A 215 4.94 15.58 -8.04
N VAL A 216 5.87 14.60 -7.98
CA VAL A 216 7.30 14.85 -7.68
C VAL A 216 8.19 14.67 -8.91
N MET A 217 7.68 14.00 -9.95
CA MET A 217 8.37 13.85 -11.23
C MET A 217 7.98 14.94 -12.24
N HIS A 218 7.04 15.82 -11.87
CA HIS A 218 6.46 16.88 -12.71
C HIS A 218 5.91 16.33 -14.04
N ILE A 219 5.17 15.22 -13.98
CA ILE A 219 4.52 14.56 -15.11
C ILE A 219 3.05 14.92 -15.13
N ASP A 220 2.56 15.51 -16.22
CA ASP A 220 1.13 15.56 -16.48
C ASP A 220 0.70 14.33 -17.28
N PRO A 221 -0.04 13.37 -16.68
CA PRO A 221 -0.49 12.19 -17.41
C PRO A 221 -1.46 12.50 -18.57
N ALA A 222 -2.06 13.68 -18.59
CA ALA A 222 -2.96 14.12 -19.67
C ALA A 222 -2.25 14.79 -20.85
N ASP A 223 -0.93 14.99 -20.77
CA ASP A 223 -0.15 15.62 -21.84
C ASP A 223 -0.09 14.74 -23.08
N GLU A 224 -0.65 15.20 -24.19
CA GLU A 224 -0.67 14.48 -25.46
C GLU A 224 0.73 14.18 -26.04
N ARG A 225 1.75 14.95 -25.63
CA ARG A 225 3.14 14.69 -26.01
C ARG A 225 3.64 13.34 -25.49
N LEU A 226 2.98 12.76 -24.50
CA LEU A 226 3.29 11.45 -23.92
C LEU A 226 2.69 10.27 -24.71
N ILE A 227 1.89 10.49 -25.73
CA ILE A 227 1.28 9.42 -26.55
C ILE A 227 2.32 8.39 -27.03
N PRO A 228 3.50 8.77 -27.55
CA PRO A 228 4.51 7.78 -27.96
C PRO A 228 4.99 6.89 -26.82
N PHE A 229 5.08 7.41 -25.60
CA PHE A 229 5.45 6.64 -24.42
C PHE A 229 4.34 5.65 -24.04
N TYR A 230 3.08 6.06 -24.07
CA TYR A 230 1.93 5.18 -23.81
C TYR A 230 1.83 4.04 -24.82
N GLU A 231 2.03 4.33 -26.11
CA GLU A 231 2.07 3.29 -27.15
C GLU A 231 3.23 2.30 -26.91
N ARG A 232 4.37 2.77 -26.42
CA ARG A 232 5.53 1.92 -26.12
C ARG A 232 5.26 1.06 -24.85
N LEU A 233 4.55 1.56 -23.83
CA LEU A 233 4.08 0.76 -22.67
C LEU A 233 3.19 -0.39 -23.14
N LYS A 234 2.23 -0.12 -24.04
CA LYS A 234 1.37 -1.16 -24.62
C LYS A 234 2.15 -2.18 -25.43
N HIS A 235 3.08 -1.73 -26.26
CA HIS A 235 3.94 -2.61 -27.05
C HIS A 235 4.65 -3.63 -26.18
N HIS A 236 5.20 -3.19 -25.06
CA HIS A 236 5.89 -4.05 -24.08
C HIS A 236 4.94 -4.74 -23.10
N ARG A 237 3.64 -4.46 -23.14
CA ARG A 237 2.65 -4.97 -22.17
C ARG A 237 3.04 -4.65 -20.73
N LEU A 238 3.55 -3.45 -20.51
CA LEU A 238 3.95 -2.94 -19.20
C LEU A 238 2.79 -2.14 -18.58
N PRO A 239 2.20 -2.57 -17.46
CA PRO A 239 1.26 -1.75 -16.71
C PRO A 239 1.93 -0.50 -16.17
N LEU A 240 1.17 0.58 -16.06
CA LEU A 240 1.58 1.82 -15.40
C LEU A 240 1.00 1.84 -13.98
N LEU A 241 1.85 1.66 -12.97
CA LEU A 241 1.53 1.94 -11.57
C LEU A 241 1.81 3.41 -11.30
N THR A 242 0.79 4.18 -11.02
CA THR A 242 0.93 5.62 -10.79
C THR A 242 0.36 6.04 -9.44
N HIS A 243 1.09 6.90 -8.72
CA HIS A 243 0.55 7.55 -7.54
C HIS A 243 -0.68 8.37 -7.93
N THR A 244 -1.73 8.32 -7.12
CA THR A 244 -2.95 9.09 -7.27
C THR A 244 -3.43 9.59 -5.91
N GLY A 245 -4.08 10.74 -5.89
CA GLY A 245 -4.44 11.41 -4.66
C GLY A 245 -3.32 12.33 -4.16
N GLN A 246 -3.40 12.76 -2.92
CA GLN A 246 -2.45 13.70 -2.36
C GLN A 246 -1.17 13.01 -1.90
N GLU A 247 0.00 13.50 -2.34
CA GLU A 247 1.32 13.01 -1.95
C GLU A 247 1.82 13.70 -0.67
N ARG A 248 2.23 12.92 0.32
CA ARG A 248 2.68 13.45 1.62
C ARG A 248 4.05 12.93 2.07
N SER A 249 4.66 12.07 1.28
CA SER A 249 5.93 11.44 1.64
C SER A 249 7.13 12.33 1.33
N PHE A 250 6.98 13.23 0.38
CA PHE A 250 8.03 14.16 -0.07
C PHE A 250 7.90 15.54 0.58
N THR A 251 8.88 16.41 0.39
CA THR A 251 8.86 17.80 0.91
C THR A 251 8.14 18.75 -0.03
N HIS A 252 8.18 18.45 -1.33
CA HIS A 252 7.49 19.18 -2.38
C HIS A 252 6.67 18.25 -3.25
N ALA A 253 5.45 18.62 -3.61
CA ALA A 253 4.57 17.85 -4.49
C ALA A 253 3.56 18.76 -5.18
N GLU A 254 3.37 18.56 -6.49
CA GLU A 254 2.31 19.21 -7.28
C GLU A 254 1.10 18.27 -7.35
N ASP A 255 0.28 18.27 -6.27
CA ASP A 255 -0.81 17.30 -6.08
C ASP A 255 -1.85 17.26 -7.22
N ASP A 256 -2.02 18.39 -7.94
CA ASP A 256 -2.92 18.47 -9.11
C ASP A 256 -2.54 17.49 -10.22
N LEU A 257 -1.27 17.11 -10.34
CA LEU A 257 -0.79 16.14 -11.29
C LEU A 257 -1.18 14.69 -10.93
N CYS A 258 -1.62 14.47 -9.70
CA CYS A 258 -2.09 13.18 -9.19
C CYS A 258 -3.63 13.04 -9.18
N ASP A 259 -4.35 14.00 -9.80
CA ASP A 259 -5.81 13.86 -10.02
C ASP A 259 -6.08 12.66 -10.94
N PRO A 260 -6.92 11.69 -10.52
CA PRO A 260 -7.26 10.53 -11.35
C PRO A 260 -7.76 10.88 -12.75
N GLU A 261 -8.47 12.00 -12.94
CA GLU A 261 -9.00 12.41 -14.24
C GLU A 261 -7.91 12.60 -15.32
N ARG A 262 -6.67 12.90 -14.91
CA ARG A 262 -5.52 13.00 -15.83
C ARG A 262 -5.11 11.66 -16.45
N LEU A 263 -5.59 10.55 -15.88
CA LEU A 263 -5.33 9.20 -16.42
C LEU A 263 -6.23 8.82 -17.61
N ARG A 264 -7.17 9.68 -18.02
CA ARG A 264 -8.06 9.40 -19.16
C ARG A 264 -7.30 9.18 -20.45
N LEU A 265 -6.22 9.91 -20.70
CA LEU A 265 -5.42 9.75 -21.92
C LEU A 265 -4.79 8.36 -22.04
N PRO A 266 -3.95 7.89 -21.09
CA PRO A 266 -3.37 6.54 -21.20
C PRO A 266 -4.45 5.44 -21.20
N LEU A 267 -5.56 5.61 -20.48
CA LEU A 267 -6.65 4.64 -20.46
C LEU A 267 -7.35 4.54 -21.82
N LYS A 268 -7.66 5.66 -22.48
CA LYS A 268 -8.22 5.70 -23.84
C LYS A 268 -7.31 5.04 -24.86
N LEU A 269 -6.01 5.18 -24.70
CA LEU A 269 -4.99 4.52 -25.54
C LEU A 269 -4.85 3.02 -25.25
N GLY A 270 -5.52 2.49 -24.22
CA GLY A 270 -5.51 1.07 -23.86
C GLY A 270 -4.33 0.62 -23.01
N VAL A 271 -3.62 1.57 -22.35
CA VAL A 271 -2.62 1.23 -21.32
C VAL A 271 -3.34 0.64 -20.11
N THR A 272 -2.83 -0.46 -19.56
CA THR A 272 -3.28 -0.96 -18.25
C THR A 272 -2.72 -0.03 -17.19
N VAL A 273 -3.60 0.66 -16.45
CA VAL A 273 -3.23 1.58 -15.37
C VAL A 273 -3.62 1.00 -14.02
N ILE A 274 -2.72 1.10 -13.06
CA ILE A 274 -2.94 0.74 -11.66
C ILE A 274 -2.81 2.04 -10.85
N ALA A 275 -3.94 2.58 -10.38
CA ALA A 275 -3.96 3.76 -9.54
C ALA A 275 -3.59 3.38 -8.10
N ALA A 276 -2.53 3.95 -7.55
CA ALA A 276 -2.10 3.64 -6.20
C ALA A 276 -3.11 4.15 -5.16
N HIS A 277 -3.27 3.39 -4.06
CA HIS A 277 -3.99 3.79 -2.84
C HIS A 277 -5.46 4.17 -3.05
N ILE A 278 -6.13 3.68 -4.11
CA ILE A 278 -7.50 4.07 -4.50
C ILE A 278 -7.70 5.59 -4.65
N ALA A 279 -6.65 6.34 -5.01
CA ALA A 279 -6.63 7.81 -4.99
C ALA A 279 -7.10 8.37 -3.63
N SER A 280 -6.75 7.69 -2.53
CA SER A 280 -7.12 8.11 -1.18
C SER A 280 -6.51 9.45 -0.85
N THR A 281 -7.29 10.30 -0.19
CA THR A 281 -6.95 11.71 0.11
C THR A 281 -6.97 12.62 -1.14
N GLY A 282 -7.12 13.92 -0.90
CA GLY A 282 -7.22 14.89 -1.98
C GLY A 282 -8.63 15.05 -2.57
N SER A 283 -8.82 16.19 -3.18
CA SER A 283 -10.04 16.58 -3.91
C SER A 283 -9.70 17.64 -4.94
N THR A 284 -10.43 17.67 -6.04
CA THR A 284 -10.36 18.73 -7.05
C THR A 284 -11.79 19.21 -7.31
N ASP A 285 -12.00 20.53 -7.34
CA ASP A 285 -13.32 21.15 -7.52
C ASP A 285 -14.40 20.64 -6.55
N GLY A 286 -14.00 20.32 -5.32
CA GLY A 286 -14.90 19.81 -4.28
C GLY A 286 -15.27 18.33 -4.39
N GLU A 287 -14.84 17.61 -5.44
CA GLU A 287 -15.01 16.18 -5.59
C GLU A 287 -13.79 15.41 -5.09
N ARG A 288 -14.00 14.38 -4.26
CA ARG A 288 -12.91 13.55 -3.74
C ARG A 288 -12.24 12.74 -4.86
N HIS A 289 -10.93 12.61 -4.83
CA HIS A 289 -10.19 11.83 -5.82
C HIS A 289 -10.63 10.35 -5.86
N THR A 290 -10.98 9.77 -4.70
CA THR A 290 -11.53 8.40 -4.65
C THR A 290 -12.86 8.28 -5.41
N ASP A 291 -13.73 9.31 -5.38
CA ASP A 291 -15.00 9.31 -6.11
C ASP A 291 -14.77 9.47 -7.62
N ARG A 292 -13.82 10.31 -8.03
CA ARG A 292 -13.37 10.42 -9.43
C ARG A 292 -12.84 9.09 -9.95
N LEU A 293 -11.96 8.44 -9.19
CA LEU A 293 -11.40 7.15 -9.56
C LEU A 293 -12.48 6.07 -9.72
N ALA A 294 -13.41 5.99 -8.77
CA ALA A 294 -14.51 5.02 -8.84
C ALA A 294 -15.36 5.21 -10.09
N ARG A 295 -15.74 6.45 -10.42
CA ARG A 295 -16.46 6.77 -11.66
C ARG A 295 -15.68 6.30 -12.89
N MET A 296 -14.37 6.57 -12.94
CA MET A 296 -13.52 6.16 -14.04
C MET A 296 -13.39 4.62 -14.15
N MET A 297 -13.42 3.89 -13.05
CA MET A 297 -13.39 2.42 -13.08
C MET A 297 -14.63 1.83 -13.76
N ALA A 298 -15.78 2.49 -13.70
CA ALA A 298 -16.96 2.08 -14.44
C ALA A 298 -16.81 2.32 -15.96
N GLU A 299 -16.00 3.31 -16.36
CA GLU A 299 -15.79 3.68 -17.76
C GLU A 299 -14.66 2.88 -18.45
N TYR A 300 -13.59 2.56 -17.69
CA TYR A 300 -12.35 2.00 -18.24
C TYR A 300 -12.04 0.59 -17.69
N PRO A 301 -12.21 -0.48 -18.50
CA PRO A 301 -11.94 -1.85 -18.07
C PRO A 301 -10.45 -2.13 -17.80
N ASN A 302 -9.54 -1.31 -18.31
CA ASN A 302 -8.10 -1.39 -18.13
C ASN A 302 -7.57 -0.53 -16.96
N LEU A 303 -8.48 0.06 -16.16
CA LEU A 303 -8.13 0.75 -14.91
C LEU A 303 -8.27 -0.21 -13.73
N HIS A 304 -7.24 -0.34 -12.96
CA HIS A 304 -7.17 -1.08 -11.70
C HIS A 304 -6.73 -0.14 -10.57
N SER A 305 -6.82 -0.61 -9.33
CA SER A 305 -6.21 0.09 -8.20
C SER A 305 -5.63 -0.91 -7.21
N GLU A 306 -4.82 -0.44 -6.30
CA GLU A 306 -4.23 -1.29 -5.29
C GLU A 306 -4.49 -0.73 -3.88
N ILE A 307 -4.35 -1.62 -2.88
CA ILE A 307 -4.77 -1.36 -1.50
C ILE A 307 -3.61 -1.02 -0.57
N SER A 308 -2.47 -0.60 -1.09
CA SER A 308 -1.34 -0.21 -0.26
C SER A 308 -1.67 1.03 0.57
N SER A 309 -1.01 1.22 1.67
CA SER A 309 -1.23 2.35 2.58
C SER A 309 -2.64 2.47 3.19
N LEU A 310 -3.66 1.72 2.77
CA LEU A 310 -5.04 1.91 3.26
C LEU A 310 -5.26 1.47 4.72
N THR A 311 -4.24 0.89 5.34
CA THR A 311 -4.23 0.56 6.78
C THR A 311 -3.48 1.58 7.62
N GLN A 312 -2.97 2.67 7.02
CA GLN A 312 -2.28 3.74 7.73
C GLN A 312 -3.24 4.63 8.52
N ALA A 313 -2.73 5.18 9.62
CA ALA A 313 -3.48 6.06 10.53
C ALA A 313 -4.13 7.26 9.83
N ASN A 314 -3.45 7.84 8.84
CA ASN A 314 -3.94 8.97 8.04
C ASN A 314 -4.89 8.58 6.90
N LYS A 315 -5.13 7.28 6.70
CA LYS A 315 -6.03 6.73 5.66
C LYS A 315 -7.10 5.80 6.24
N LEU A 316 -7.42 5.96 7.54
CA LEU A 316 -8.46 5.15 8.19
C LEU A 316 -9.81 5.32 7.48
N GLY A 317 -10.49 4.20 7.25
CA GLY A 317 -11.79 4.14 6.56
C GLY A 317 -11.69 3.84 5.06
N TYR A 318 -10.62 4.23 4.37
CA TYR A 318 -10.48 4.00 2.92
C TYR A 318 -10.44 2.52 2.53
N LEU A 319 -9.83 1.64 3.34
CA LEU A 319 -9.88 0.21 3.06
C LEU A 319 -11.33 -0.32 3.10
N GLY A 320 -12.12 0.10 4.11
CA GLY A 320 -13.53 -0.26 4.19
C GLY A 320 -14.33 0.27 3.01
N GLU A 321 -14.07 1.49 2.58
CA GLU A 321 -14.67 2.10 1.40
C GLU A 321 -14.32 1.30 0.14
N ALA A 322 -13.04 0.97 -0.08
CA ALA A 322 -12.60 0.17 -1.21
C ALA A 322 -13.29 -1.20 -1.31
N LEU A 323 -13.53 -1.84 -0.16
CA LEU A 323 -14.13 -3.18 -0.11
C LEU A 323 -15.67 -3.18 -0.21
N THR A 324 -16.32 -2.02 -0.14
CA THR A 324 -17.79 -1.90 -0.14
C THR A 324 -18.33 -1.22 -1.38
N ARG A 325 -17.51 -0.53 -2.14
CA ARG A 325 -17.91 0.14 -3.38
C ARG A 325 -17.91 -0.83 -4.56
N PRO A 326 -19.04 -0.99 -5.26
CA PRO A 326 -19.15 -1.94 -6.37
C PRO A 326 -18.22 -1.60 -7.56
N GLU A 327 -17.85 -0.34 -7.73
CA GLU A 327 -16.95 0.10 -8.82
C GLU A 327 -15.53 -0.51 -8.69
N PHE A 328 -15.11 -0.82 -7.47
CA PHE A 328 -13.82 -1.46 -7.18
C PHE A 328 -13.89 -3.00 -7.24
N ASP A 329 -15.09 -3.58 -7.37
CA ASP A 329 -15.23 -5.03 -7.37
C ASP A 329 -14.51 -5.66 -8.56
N GLY A 330 -13.67 -6.66 -8.28
CA GLY A 330 -12.83 -7.29 -9.30
C GLY A 330 -11.67 -6.43 -9.83
N ARG A 331 -11.40 -5.24 -9.26
CA ARG A 331 -10.39 -4.28 -9.76
C ARG A 331 -9.24 -4.01 -8.80
N LEU A 332 -9.38 -4.40 -7.53
CA LEU A 332 -8.35 -4.20 -6.52
C LEU A 332 -7.27 -5.27 -6.60
N CYS A 333 -6.01 -4.88 -6.42
CA CYS A 333 -4.86 -5.75 -6.26
C CYS A 333 -4.03 -5.39 -5.02
N TYR A 334 -3.06 -6.24 -4.68
CA TYR A 334 -2.28 -6.10 -3.47
C TYR A 334 -0.99 -5.31 -3.71
N GLY A 335 -0.77 -4.33 -2.86
CA GLY A 335 0.47 -3.62 -2.63
C GLY A 335 0.61 -3.30 -1.15
N SER A 336 1.83 -3.17 -0.64
CA SER A 336 2.11 -2.81 0.75
C SER A 336 2.44 -1.34 0.94
N ASP A 337 3.13 -0.73 -0.01
CA ASP A 337 3.82 0.56 0.13
C ASP A 337 4.98 0.46 1.15
N PHE A 338 5.69 -0.70 1.11
CA PHE A 338 6.92 -0.85 1.90
C PHE A 338 7.91 0.28 1.55
N PRO A 339 8.56 0.92 2.53
CA PRO A 339 8.76 0.49 3.91
C PRO A 339 7.70 1.00 4.89
N LEU A 340 6.67 1.75 4.45
CA LEU A 340 5.73 2.41 5.36
C LEU A 340 4.96 1.43 6.28
N ILE A 341 4.80 0.16 5.87
CA ILE A 341 4.23 -0.90 6.72
C ILE A 341 5.08 -1.22 7.96
N ASN A 342 6.34 -0.78 8.01
CA ASN A 342 7.23 -0.88 9.17
C ASN A 342 7.18 0.35 10.08
N THR A 343 6.31 1.32 9.81
CA THR A 343 6.17 2.51 10.64
C THR A 343 5.04 2.35 11.66
N ALA A 344 5.06 3.19 12.69
CA ALA A 344 3.96 3.30 13.65
C ALA A 344 2.64 3.79 13.02
N LEU A 345 2.67 4.24 11.75
CA LEU A 345 1.48 4.60 11.01
C LEU A 345 0.59 3.38 10.72
N VAL A 346 1.16 2.17 10.68
CA VAL A 346 0.43 0.92 10.46
C VAL A 346 0.48 0.09 11.73
N SER A 347 -0.67 -0.05 12.39
CA SER A 347 -0.79 -0.84 13.61
C SER A 347 -2.16 -1.49 13.69
N PRO A 348 -2.27 -2.77 14.09
CA PRO A 348 -3.57 -3.41 14.30
C PRO A 348 -4.38 -2.73 15.41
N TRP A 349 -3.73 -2.01 16.34
CA TRP A 349 -4.39 -1.25 17.41
C TRP A 349 -5.27 -0.11 16.88
N LEU A 350 -4.98 0.44 15.72
CA LEU A 350 -5.82 1.46 15.05
C LEU A 350 -7.21 0.92 14.69
N PHE A 351 -7.35 -0.39 14.62
CA PHE A 351 -8.58 -1.10 14.26
C PHE A 351 -9.22 -1.82 15.46
N SER A 352 -8.90 -1.41 16.71
CA SER A 352 -9.45 -2.00 17.93
C SER A 352 -11.00 -1.98 18.00
N HIS A 353 -11.63 -1.08 17.24
CA HIS A 353 -13.08 -1.04 17.06
C HIS A 353 -13.63 -2.15 16.13
N ARG A 354 -12.77 -2.87 15.40
CA ARG A 354 -13.12 -3.94 14.44
C ARG A 354 -12.45 -5.27 14.75
N LEU A 355 -11.35 -5.26 15.47
CA LEU A 355 -10.53 -6.43 15.80
C LEU A 355 -10.65 -6.78 17.29
N THR A 356 -10.69 -8.06 17.60
CA THR A 356 -10.59 -8.53 18.99
C THR A 356 -9.17 -8.34 19.54
N PRO A 357 -8.97 -8.22 20.86
CA PRO A 357 -7.65 -8.19 21.46
C PRO A 357 -6.76 -9.37 21.05
N VAL A 358 -7.34 -10.57 20.91
CA VAL A 358 -6.60 -11.78 20.47
C VAL A 358 -6.09 -11.62 19.04
N GLN A 359 -6.92 -11.10 18.13
CA GLN A 359 -6.51 -10.81 16.73
C GLN A 359 -5.41 -9.76 16.70
N ILE A 360 -5.56 -8.67 17.46
CA ILE A 360 -4.56 -7.61 17.54
C ILE A 360 -3.22 -8.17 18.00
N HIS A 361 -3.18 -8.88 19.14
CA HIS A 361 -1.93 -9.45 19.66
C HIS A 361 -1.31 -10.47 18.70
N ARG A 362 -2.13 -11.28 18.01
CA ARG A 362 -1.63 -12.22 17.02
C ARG A 362 -0.94 -11.51 15.86
N ILE A 363 -1.55 -10.44 15.32
CA ILE A 363 -1.00 -9.68 14.19
C ILE A 363 0.23 -8.90 14.65
N ASP A 364 0.15 -8.23 15.79
CA ASP A 364 1.24 -7.41 16.35
C ASP A 364 2.49 -8.26 16.70
N GLY A 365 2.29 -9.53 17.04
CA GLY A 365 3.37 -10.49 17.31
C GLY A 365 4.09 -11.03 16.06
N LEU A 366 3.62 -10.73 14.86
CA LEU A 366 4.31 -11.13 13.62
C LEU A 366 5.51 -10.21 13.39
N THR A 367 6.70 -10.79 13.28
CA THR A 367 7.96 -10.05 13.12
C THR A 367 8.18 -9.60 11.68
N ASN A 368 7.79 -10.44 10.70
CA ASN A 368 7.91 -10.07 9.29
C ASN A 368 6.86 -9.03 8.91
N ALA A 369 7.28 -7.96 8.21
CA ALA A 369 6.42 -6.83 7.85
C ALA A 369 5.27 -7.23 6.94
N TRP A 370 5.54 -8.06 5.93
CA TRP A 370 4.52 -8.53 4.99
C TRP A 370 3.53 -9.48 5.64
N ASP A 371 4.01 -10.40 6.49
CA ASP A 371 3.11 -11.31 7.22
C ASP A 371 2.14 -10.52 8.11
N ARG A 372 2.63 -9.45 8.74
CA ARG A 372 1.83 -8.55 9.56
C ARG A 372 0.81 -7.77 8.71
N ASP A 373 1.22 -7.20 7.58
CA ASP A 373 0.35 -6.41 6.68
C ASP A 373 -0.74 -7.30 6.04
N VAL A 374 -0.35 -8.46 5.51
CA VAL A 374 -1.30 -9.43 4.92
C VAL A 374 -2.29 -9.92 5.97
N ALA A 375 -1.82 -10.32 7.16
CA ALA A 375 -2.70 -10.77 8.24
C ALA A 375 -3.67 -9.68 8.69
N LEU A 376 -3.22 -8.41 8.77
CA LEU A 376 -4.07 -7.27 9.11
C LEU A 376 -5.14 -7.07 8.04
N LYS A 377 -4.77 -6.97 6.77
CA LYS A 377 -5.69 -6.77 5.64
C LYS A 377 -6.69 -7.91 5.50
N GLN A 378 -6.25 -9.17 5.63
CA GLN A 378 -7.15 -10.35 5.64
C GLN A 378 -8.14 -10.29 6.80
N THR A 379 -7.68 -9.96 8.01
CA THR A 379 -8.54 -9.88 9.19
C THR A 379 -9.54 -8.73 9.08
N LEU A 380 -9.20 -7.65 8.38
CA LEU A 380 -10.10 -6.54 8.05
C LEU A 380 -11.08 -6.85 6.92
N GLY A 381 -10.97 -8.02 6.28
CA GLY A 381 -11.95 -8.51 5.30
C GLY A 381 -11.52 -8.38 3.85
N VAL A 382 -10.24 -8.14 3.55
CA VAL A 382 -9.74 -8.18 2.16
C VAL A 382 -9.89 -9.59 1.59
N PRO A 383 -10.60 -9.76 0.45
CA PRO A 383 -10.81 -11.06 -0.15
C PRO A 383 -9.50 -11.65 -0.72
N PRO A 384 -9.35 -12.99 -0.75
CA PRO A 384 -8.17 -13.66 -1.32
C PRO A 384 -7.86 -13.26 -2.76
N GLU A 385 -8.90 -12.96 -3.55
CA GLU A 385 -8.79 -12.58 -4.95
C GLU A 385 -8.01 -11.28 -5.16
N VAL A 386 -8.05 -10.36 -4.19
CA VAL A 386 -7.28 -9.11 -4.22
C VAL A 386 -5.78 -9.39 -4.17
N PHE A 387 -5.38 -10.34 -3.31
CA PHE A 387 -3.98 -10.75 -3.22
C PHE A 387 -3.49 -11.49 -4.46
N ALA A 388 -4.33 -12.32 -5.06
CA ALA A 388 -4.01 -13.09 -6.25
C ALA A 388 -3.96 -12.24 -7.54
N ARG A 389 -4.70 -11.14 -7.59
CA ARG A 389 -4.87 -10.35 -8.81
C ARG A 389 -3.59 -9.67 -9.28
N THR A 390 -2.68 -9.32 -8.38
CA THR A 390 -1.38 -8.78 -8.75
C THR A 390 -0.65 -9.69 -9.72
N ALA A 391 -0.54 -10.97 -9.40
CA ALA A 391 0.12 -11.94 -10.28
C ALA A 391 -0.59 -12.08 -11.65
N GLN A 392 -1.92 -11.99 -11.67
CA GLN A 392 -2.71 -12.02 -12.91
C GLN A 392 -2.43 -10.80 -13.78
N LEU A 393 -2.38 -9.59 -13.21
CA LEU A 393 -2.09 -8.36 -13.93
C LEU A 393 -0.67 -8.34 -14.50
N LEU A 394 0.29 -8.88 -13.77
CA LEU A 394 1.69 -8.92 -14.17
C LEU A 394 2.05 -10.14 -15.03
N ALA A 395 1.15 -11.13 -15.18
CA ALA A 395 1.41 -12.38 -15.88
C ALA A 395 2.07 -12.23 -17.26
N PRO A 396 1.73 -11.23 -18.12
CA PRO A 396 2.37 -11.04 -19.42
C PRO A 396 3.88 -10.71 -19.33
N ARG A 397 4.36 -10.33 -18.15
CA ARG A 397 5.73 -9.88 -17.90
C ARG A 397 6.48 -10.75 -16.90
N LEU A 398 5.80 -11.67 -16.21
CA LEU A 398 6.44 -12.55 -15.24
C LEU A 398 7.36 -13.56 -15.93
N PRO A 399 8.46 -14.00 -15.28
CA PRO A 399 9.25 -15.13 -15.75
C PRO A 399 8.37 -16.38 -15.94
N ALA A 400 8.67 -17.21 -16.95
CA ALA A 400 7.85 -18.35 -17.33
C ALA A 400 7.51 -19.30 -16.16
N ALA A 401 8.47 -19.52 -15.23
CA ALA A 401 8.25 -20.34 -14.03
C ALA A 401 7.22 -19.75 -13.06
N ALA A 402 7.11 -18.43 -12.96
CA ALA A 402 6.11 -17.74 -12.15
C ALA A 402 4.77 -17.65 -12.88
N ALA A 403 4.78 -17.40 -14.19
CA ALA A 403 3.58 -17.31 -15.01
C ALA A 403 2.76 -18.60 -15.03
N SER A 404 3.39 -19.78 -14.94
CA SER A 404 2.68 -21.07 -14.89
C SER A 404 1.83 -21.25 -13.62
N LYS A 405 2.16 -20.57 -12.53
CA LYS A 405 1.40 -20.59 -11.26
C LYS A 405 0.19 -19.67 -11.25
N THR A 406 0.07 -18.78 -12.25
CA THR A 406 -1.01 -17.77 -12.30
C THR A 406 -2.25 -18.23 -13.06
N GLN A 407 -2.20 -19.38 -13.77
CA GLN A 407 -3.36 -19.87 -14.48
C GLN A 407 -4.46 -20.29 -13.48
N PRO A 408 -5.69 -19.80 -13.63
CA PRO A 408 -6.80 -20.30 -12.82
C PRO A 408 -6.95 -21.80 -13.06
N ALA A 409 -7.13 -22.57 -11.99
CA ALA A 409 -7.49 -23.98 -12.11
C ALA A 409 -8.69 -24.10 -13.07
N PRO A 410 -8.70 -25.07 -14.00
CA PRO A 410 -9.79 -25.22 -14.94
C PRO A 410 -11.12 -25.26 -14.18
N ALA A 411 -12.06 -24.42 -14.59
CA ALA A 411 -13.37 -24.31 -13.96
C ALA A 411 -13.98 -25.72 -13.87
N GLN A 412 -14.20 -26.22 -12.66
CA GLN A 412 -14.94 -27.46 -12.49
C GLN A 412 -16.34 -27.25 -13.09
N PRO A 413 -16.81 -28.17 -13.95
CA PRO A 413 -18.15 -28.08 -14.48
C PRO A 413 -19.15 -27.99 -13.33
N PRO A 414 -20.24 -27.23 -13.47
CA PRO A 414 -21.22 -27.05 -12.42
C PRO A 414 -21.68 -28.42 -11.94
N ARG A 415 -21.52 -28.71 -10.65
CA ARG A 415 -22.10 -29.90 -10.03
C ARG A 415 -23.61 -29.79 -10.19
N THR A 416 -24.19 -30.50 -11.14
CA THR A 416 -25.62 -30.70 -11.26
C THR A 416 -26.11 -31.35 -9.96
N SER A 417 -26.75 -30.54 -9.13
CA SER A 417 -27.45 -31.02 -7.95
C SER A 417 -28.66 -31.84 -8.44
N LEU A 418 -28.51 -33.16 -8.46
CA LEU A 418 -29.63 -34.06 -8.53
C LEU A 418 -30.48 -33.84 -7.24
N ARG A 419 -31.44 -32.92 -7.32
CA ARG A 419 -32.54 -32.86 -6.37
C ARG A 419 -33.37 -34.16 -6.54
N LYS A 420 -33.18 -35.12 -5.65
CA LYS A 420 -34.13 -36.18 -5.44
C LYS A 420 -35.46 -35.53 -4.98
N ALA A 421 -36.41 -35.51 -5.88
CA ALA A 421 -37.82 -35.25 -5.52
C ALA A 421 -38.32 -36.46 -4.73
N ALA A 422 -38.53 -36.29 -3.45
CA ALA A 422 -39.31 -37.21 -2.65
C ALA A 422 -40.77 -36.90 -2.90
N SER A 423 -41.45 -37.69 -3.73
CA SER A 423 -42.88 -37.71 -3.77
C SER A 423 -43.34 -38.84 -2.85
N SER A 424 -44.01 -38.48 -1.78
CA SER A 424 -44.83 -39.36 -0.95
C SER A 424 -46.11 -39.72 -1.69
N THR A 425 -46.34 -41.01 -1.93
CA THR A 425 -47.71 -41.53 -2.08
C THR A 425 -47.75 -42.92 -1.47
N MET A 426 -48.50 -43.04 -0.40
CA MET A 426 -49.00 -44.32 0.17
C MET A 426 -49.97 -44.99 -0.81
N ALA A 427 -49.81 -46.31 -1.03
CA ALA A 427 -50.94 -47.21 -1.24
C ALA A 427 -50.50 -48.67 -1.07
N THR A 428 -51.29 -49.41 -0.40
CA THR A 428 -51.27 -50.76 0.12
C THR A 428 -51.40 -51.87 -0.96
N PRO A 429 -51.20 -53.15 -0.64
CA PRO A 429 -50.80 -54.19 -1.57
C PRO A 429 -51.97 -55.06 -2.10
N SER A 430 -51.79 -55.66 -3.27
CA SER A 430 -52.57 -56.82 -3.67
C SER A 430 -51.82 -57.77 -4.62
N SER A 431 -51.96 -59.00 -4.34
CA SER A 431 -51.48 -60.31 -4.70
C SER A 431 -51.56 -60.78 -6.18
N ARG A 432 -50.77 -61.84 -6.43
CA ARG A 432 -50.88 -62.93 -7.44
C ARG A 432 -50.25 -62.65 -8.82
N ALA A 433 -49.40 -63.48 -9.25
CA ALA A 433 -49.21 -64.85 -9.59
C ALA A 433 -48.57 -64.99 -10.99
N LEU A 434 -47.52 -65.79 -11.03
CA LEU A 434 -47.16 -66.81 -12.01
C LEU A 434 -47.03 -66.44 -13.53
N SER A 435 -45.92 -66.61 -14.11
CA SER A 435 -45.42 -67.78 -14.83
C SER A 435 -44.55 -67.41 -16.03
N ASN A 436 -43.38 -68.02 -16.04
CA ASN A 436 -42.75 -68.73 -17.13
C ASN A 436 -42.09 -68.06 -18.35
N LEU A 437 -40.87 -68.48 -18.48
CA LEU A 437 -40.14 -68.94 -19.67
C LEU A 437 -39.16 -67.97 -20.37
N ASP A 438 -37.95 -68.34 -20.12
CA ASP A 438 -36.76 -68.23 -21.01
C ASP A 438 -36.96 -69.08 -22.32
N PRO A 439 -36.15 -69.10 -23.33
CA PRO A 439 -34.80 -68.54 -23.52
C PRO A 439 -34.42 -68.13 -24.98
N ALA A 440 -33.21 -67.70 -25.07
CA ALA A 440 -32.27 -67.92 -26.20
C ALA A 440 -32.29 -66.94 -27.43
N LEU A 441 -31.17 -66.34 -27.71
CA LEU A 441 -30.15 -66.60 -28.73
C LEU A 441 -29.48 -65.30 -29.18
N SER A 442 -28.22 -65.25 -28.95
CA SER A 442 -27.21 -64.54 -29.74
C SER A 442 -27.05 -65.28 -31.10
N PRO A 443 -26.44 -64.77 -32.17
CA PRO A 443 -25.25 -63.96 -32.22
C PRO A 443 -25.07 -63.03 -33.48
N ALA A 444 -24.00 -62.23 -33.39
CA ALA A 444 -22.96 -61.95 -34.37
C ALA A 444 -23.19 -60.99 -35.57
N SER A 445 -22.18 -60.11 -35.63
CA SER A 445 -21.40 -59.62 -36.78
C SER A 445 -22.03 -58.66 -37.80
N ARG A 446 -21.54 -57.45 -37.78
CA ARG A 446 -20.44 -56.95 -38.66
C ARG A 446 -20.04 -55.53 -38.24
#